data_d6b96e06b09bd91e28f1b7cd7ca79612
#
_entry.id   d6b96e06b09bd91e28f1b7cd7ca79612
#
_cell.length_a   1.000
_cell.length_b   1.000
_cell.length_c   1.000
_cell.angle_alpha   90.00
_cell.angle_beta   90.00
_cell.angle_gamma   90.00
#
_symmetry.space_group_name_H-M   'P 1'
#
loop_
_entity.id
_entity.type
_entity.pdbx_description
1 polymer ?
#
loop_
_entity_poly.entity_id
_entity_poly.type
_entity_poly.pdbx_seq_one_letter_code
_entity_poly.pdbx_strand_id
1 'polypeptide(L)'
;FEDIVVRANANGSIIRLKDVARVSLEASSYNTESGINGENAAVLGIYMLPGANAMEVAERVKEAMDEISKNFPEGLSYEIPFDMTTYISESIHEVYKTLFEALVLVVLVVYLSLQSWRATLIPVVAVPISLIGTFGFMLIFGFSLNILTLLGLILAIGIVVDDAIVVVEGVEHIMETEHLSPYEATKKAMNGLVSALIATSLVLAAVFVPVSFLSGITGQLYRQFTVTIVVSVLISTVVALTLSPVMCSLILKPDNGKKKNIVFRKINEWLGIGSNKYVAAVTRTIKHPRRVLSAFGMVLIAIMLIHRIIPTSFLPVEDQGYFKIELELPEGATLERTRIVTERAIAYLEKNPYIEYIQNVTGSSPRVGSNQ
;
A
#
# COMPACT_ATOMS: atom_id res chain seq x y z
N PHE A 1 -28.30 34.93 28.10
CA PHE A 1 -29.00 33.83 28.80
C PHE A 1 -29.61 34.32 30.13
N GLU A 2 -28.92 35.14 30.91
CA GLU A 2 -29.39 35.61 32.23
C GLU A 2 -30.77 36.29 32.18
N ASP A 3 -31.11 37.00 31.12
CA ASP A 3 -32.36 37.73 30.93
C ASP A 3 -33.52 36.91 30.33
N ILE A 4 -33.34 35.61 30.13
CA ILE A 4 -34.42 34.73 29.68
C ILE A 4 -35.55 34.74 30.69
N VAL A 5 -36.78 35.03 30.24
CA VAL A 5 -37.98 35.02 31.07
C VAL A 5 -38.39 33.57 31.35
N VAL A 6 -38.30 33.16 32.59
CA VAL A 6 -38.73 31.82 33.07
C VAL A 6 -40.25 31.82 33.34
N ARG A 7 -40.81 32.92 33.91
CA ARG A 7 -42.21 33.05 34.23
C ARG A 7 -42.68 34.47 34.17
N ALA A 8 -43.81 34.71 33.54
CA ALA A 8 -44.56 35.95 33.63
C ALA A 8 -45.84 35.68 34.46
N ASN A 9 -46.04 36.47 35.50
CA ASN A 9 -47.21 36.35 36.37
C ASN A 9 -48.32 37.31 35.90
N ALA A 10 -49.58 36.98 36.24
CA ALA A 10 -50.75 37.81 35.85
C ALA A 10 -50.74 39.24 36.42
N ASN A 11 -49.94 39.47 37.45
CA ASN A 11 -49.73 40.80 38.05
C ASN A 11 -48.64 41.65 37.36
N GLY A 12 -48.09 41.19 36.22
CA GLY A 12 -47.06 41.87 35.46
C GLY A 12 -45.62 41.62 35.96
N SER A 13 -45.44 40.87 37.05
CA SER A 13 -44.06 40.53 37.49
C SER A 13 -43.47 39.45 36.62
N ILE A 14 -42.18 39.62 36.28
CA ILE A 14 -41.42 38.71 35.43
C ILE A 14 -40.29 38.11 36.27
N ILE A 15 -40.18 36.79 36.27
CA ILE A 15 -39.04 36.06 36.84
C ILE A 15 -38.11 35.71 35.69
N ARG A 16 -36.85 36.18 35.78
CA ARG A 16 -35.79 35.87 34.81
C ARG A 16 -34.91 34.72 35.29
N LEU A 17 -34.14 34.12 34.39
CA LEU A 17 -33.27 33.02 34.71
C LEU A 17 -32.26 33.40 35.80
N LYS A 18 -31.70 34.59 35.77
CA LYS A 18 -30.77 35.11 36.82
C LYS A 18 -31.40 35.23 38.21
N ASP A 19 -32.75 35.30 38.32
CA ASP A 19 -33.45 35.41 39.61
C ASP A 19 -33.59 34.04 40.34
N VAL A 20 -33.45 32.95 39.58
CA VAL A 20 -33.68 31.59 40.10
C VAL A 20 -32.50 30.65 39.89
N ALA A 21 -31.53 31.03 39.06
CA ALA A 21 -30.35 30.23 38.75
C ALA A 21 -29.12 31.12 38.54
N ARG A 22 -27.97 30.57 38.85
CA ARG A 22 -26.67 31.17 38.47
C ARG A 22 -26.34 30.75 37.04
N VAL A 23 -26.07 31.71 36.17
CA VAL A 23 -25.64 31.46 34.81
C VAL A 23 -24.16 31.76 34.70
N SER A 24 -23.35 30.76 34.41
CA SER A 24 -21.91 30.92 34.23
C SER A 24 -21.49 30.21 32.93
N LEU A 25 -20.47 30.77 32.28
CA LEU A 25 -19.80 30.10 31.18
C LEU A 25 -18.67 29.23 31.76
N GLU A 26 -18.87 27.96 31.74
CA GLU A 26 -17.95 27.01 32.32
C GLU A 26 -17.72 25.82 31.36
N ALA A 27 -16.71 24.97 31.64
CA ALA A 27 -16.51 23.75 30.89
C ALA A 27 -17.66 22.77 31.12
N SER A 28 -18.00 21.99 30.10
CA SER A 28 -19.03 20.94 30.20
C SER A 28 -18.65 19.84 31.18
N SER A 29 -17.37 19.63 31.41
CA SER A 29 -16.82 18.66 32.37
C SER A 29 -15.42 19.07 32.79
N TYR A 30 -15.09 18.86 34.06
CA TYR A 30 -13.74 19.03 34.63
C TYR A 30 -13.09 17.69 34.95
N ASN A 31 -13.63 16.60 34.41
CA ASN A 31 -13.13 15.25 34.66
C ASN A 31 -11.93 14.87 33.80
N THR A 32 -11.60 15.69 32.80
CA THR A 32 -10.48 15.45 31.89
C THR A 32 -9.58 16.69 31.82
N GLU A 33 -8.30 16.45 31.80
CA GLU A 33 -7.25 17.44 31.55
C GLU A 33 -6.40 16.99 30.38
N SER A 34 -5.91 17.93 29.59
CA SER A 34 -5.04 17.63 28.46
C SER A 34 -3.86 18.60 28.40
N GLY A 35 -2.75 18.12 27.82
CA GLY A 35 -1.53 18.91 27.70
C GLY A 35 -0.67 18.45 26.53
N ILE A 36 0.26 19.33 26.18
CA ILE A 36 1.31 19.08 25.20
C ILE A 36 2.65 19.47 25.85
N ASN A 37 3.64 18.57 25.84
CA ASN A 37 4.98 18.81 26.37
C ASN A 37 4.97 19.36 27.83
N GLY A 38 4.05 18.86 28.66
CA GLY A 38 3.91 19.30 30.05
C GLY A 38 3.14 20.61 30.26
N GLU A 39 2.77 21.33 29.20
CA GLU A 39 1.96 22.54 29.27
C GLU A 39 0.46 22.23 29.06
N ASN A 40 -0.39 23.00 29.72
CA ASN A 40 -1.84 22.83 29.55
C ASN A 40 -2.27 23.21 28.14
N ALA A 41 -3.00 22.30 27.47
CA ALA A 41 -3.50 22.52 26.14
C ALA A 41 -4.94 21.99 25.98
N ALA A 42 -5.73 22.65 25.15
CA ALA A 42 -7.00 22.11 24.68
C ALA A 42 -6.74 21.21 23.47
N VAL A 43 -7.08 19.93 23.56
CA VAL A 43 -6.92 18.97 22.47
C VAL A 43 -8.18 18.93 21.61
N LEU A 44 -8.02 19.17 20.31
CA LEU A 44 -9.07 19.08 19.32
C LEU A 44 -8.83 17.87 18.43
N GLY A 45 -9.71 16.86 18.54
CA GLY A 45 -9.67 15.68 17.67
C GLY A 45 -10.51 15.90 16.41
N ILE A 46 -9.88 15.84 15.24
CA ILE A 46 -10.55 15.94 13.94
C ILE A 46 -10.67 14.56 13.33
N TYR A 47 -11.90 14.14 13.08
CA TYR A 47 -12.21 12.82 12.54
C TYR A 47 -12.79 12.94 11.13
N MET A 48 -12.27 12.11 10.27
CA MET A 48 -12.67 12.03 8.88
C MET A 48 -13.99 11.24 8.75
N LEU A 49 -14.89 11.71 7.90
CA LEU A 49 -16.07 10.94 7.54
C LEU A 49 -15.69 9.71 6.67
N PRO A 50 -16.44 8.61 6.78
CA PRO A 50 -16.21 7.45 5.91
C PRO A 50 -16.27 7.84 4.43
N GLY A 51 -15.23 7.46 3.66
CA GLY A 51 -15.13 7.76 2.24
C GLY A 51 -14.51 9.11 1.88
N ALA A 52 -14.19 9.96 2.85
CA ALA A 52 -13.45 11.20 2.59
C ALA A 52 -11.96 10.91 2.29
N ASN A 53 -11.33 11.81 1.54
CA ASN A 53 -9.89 11.74 1.27
C ASN A 53 -9.10 12.33 2.45
N ALA A 54 -8.31 11.50 3.12
CA ALA A 54 -7.54 11.90 4.30
C ALA A 54 -6.57 13.06 4.02
N MET A 55 -5.87 13.02 2.89
CA MET A 55 -4.90 14.06 2.51
C MET A 55 -5.58 15.41 2.27
N GLU A 56 -6.68 15.41 1.53
CA GLU A 56 -7.47 16.62 1.26
C GLU A 56 -8.06 17.22 2.54
N VAL A 57 -8.59 16.35 3.43
CA VAL A 57 -9.14 16.82 4.71
C VAL A 57 -8.05 17.44 5.58
N ALA A 58 -6.87 16.82 5.67
CA ALA A 58 -5.76 17.36 6.46
C ALA A 58 -5.26 18.70 5.92
N GLU A 59 -5.12 18.83 4.59
CA GLU A 59 -4.72 20.09 3.94
C GLU A 59 -5.72 21.21 4.27
N ARG A 60 -7.01 20.97 4.08
CA ARG A 60 -8.07 21.93 4.41
C ARG A 60 -8.11 22.29 5.88
N VAL A 61 -7.83 21.35 6.77
CA VAL A 61 -7.75 21.61 8.21
C VAL A 61 -6.55 22.51 8.53
N LYS A 62 -5.38 22.23 7.95
CA LYS A 62 -4.19 23.06 8.13
C LYS A 62 -4.41 24.47 7.63
N GLU A 63 -4.97 24.64 6.44
CA GLU A 63 -5.34 25.95 5.89
C GLU A 63 -6.32 26.70 6.80
N ALA A 64 -7.36 26.02 7.28
CA ALA A 64 -8.33 26.63 8.19
C ALA A 64 -7.69 27.04 9.52
N MET A 65 -6.80 26.23 10.08
CA MET A 65 -6.08 26.56 11.32
C MET A 65 -5.11 27.72 11.13
N ASP A 66 -4.43 27.79 10.00
CA ASP A 66 -3.57 28.93 9.63
C ASP A 66 -4.38 30.24 9.51
N GLU A 67 -5.62 30.18 9.02
CA GLU A 67 -6.49 31.35 8.94
C GLU A 67 -7.05 31.76 10.30
N ILE A 68 -7.52 30.78 11.08
CA ILE A 68 -8.11 31.04 12.41
C ILE A 68 -7.05 31.52 13.39
N SER A 69 -5.83 31.00 13.32
CA SER A 69 -4.73 31.38 14.23
C SER A 69 -4.34 32.85 14.16
N LYS A 70 -4.59 33.52 13.03
CA LYS A 70 -4.36 34.95 12.89
C LYS A 70 -5.24 35.81 13.83
N ASN A 71 -6.34 35.25 14.32
CA ASN A 71 -7.28 35.86 15.23
C ASN A 71 -7.16 35.37 16.67
N PHE A 72 -6.13 34.61 16.99
CA PHE A 72 -5.91 34.13 18.34
C PHE A 72 -5.52 35.26 19.29
N PRO A 73 -5.99 35.24 20.54
CA PRO A 73 -5.52 36.16 21.56
C PRO A 73 -4.04 35.97 21.84
N GLU A 74 -3.40 37.04 22.37
CA GLU A 74 -1.99 36.95 22.77
C GLU A 74 -1.75 35.83 23.77
N GLY A 75 -0.72 35.02 23.51
CA GLY A 75 -0.34 33.86 24.35
C GLY A 75 -1.02 32.56 23.97
N LEU A 76 -1.88 32.52 22.94
CA LEU A 76 -2.45 31.30 22.40
C LEU A 76 -1.76 30.93 21.09
N SER A 77 -1.22 29.71 21.01
CA SER A 77 -0.69 29.10 19.79
C SER A 77 -1.32 27.73 19.56
N TYR A 78 -1.16 27.16 18.37
CA TYR A 78 -1.58 25.79 18.10
C TYR A 78 -0.42 24.98 17.57
N GLU A 79 -0.47 23.68 17.84
CA GLU A 79 0.43 22.67 17.31
C GLU A 79 -0.37 21.46 16.86
N ILE A 80 0.17 20.72 15.89
CA ILE A 80 -0.42 19.48 15.38
C ILE A 80 0.56 18.33 15.72
N PRO A 81 0.53 17.82 16.96
CA PRO A 81 1.47 16.80 17.41
C PRO A 81 1.22 15.43 16.78
N PHE A 82 0.03 15.20 16.26
CA PHE A 82 -0.37 13.95 15.65
C PHE A 82 -1.13 14.16 14.35
N ASP A 83 -0.51 13.81 13.25
CA ASP A 83 -1.09 13.84 11.91
C ASP A 83 -0.82 12.52 11.18
N MET A 84 -1.87 11.69 11.04
CA MET A 84 -1.76 10.42 10.33
C MET A 84 -1.42 10.58 8.84
N THR A 85 -1.70 11.76 8.26
CA THR A 85 -1.46 11.98 6.83
C THR A 85 0.01 12.15 6.50
N THR A 86 0.84 12.53 7.45
CA THR A 86 2.30 12.55 7.30
C THR A 86 2.82 11.15 6.98
N TYR A 87 2.43 10.15 7.78
CA TYR A 87 2.78 8.76 7.51
C TYR A 87 2.23 8.25 6.17
N ILE A 88 0.98 8.60 5.84
CA ILE A 88 0.37 8.22 4.56
C ILE A 88 1.15 8.85 3.38
N SER A 89 1.51 10.12 3.47
CA SER A 89 2.27 10.84 2.45
C SER A 89 3.64 10.23 2.21
N GLU A 90 4.40 9.98 3.29
CA GLU A 90 5.71 9.33 3.21
C GLU A 90 5.59 7.91 2.63
N SER A 91 4.58 7.15 3.05
CA SER A 91 4.32 5.81 2.51
C SER A 91 4.01 5.84 1.02
N ILE A 92 3.20 6.78 0.56
CA ILE A 92 2.88 6.97 -0.87
C ILE A 92 4.16 7.36 -1.64
N HIS A 93 4.97 8.26 -1.09
CA HIS A 93 6.23 8.67 -1.71
C HIS A 93 7.20 7.50 -1.87
N GLU A 94 7.37 6.68 -0.82
CA GLU A 94 8.22 5.49 -0.87
C GLU A 94 7.69 4.44 -1.86
N VAL A 95 6.36 4.32 -2.01
CA VAL A 95 5.76 3.45 -3.03
C VAL A 95 6.04 3.95 -4.44
N TYR A 96 5.94 5.26 -4.71
CA TYR A 96 6.29 5.81 -6.03
C TYR A 96 7.78 5.59 -6.36
N LYS A 97 8.66 5.76 -5.39
CA LYS A 97 10.09 5.49 -5.53
C LYS A 97 10.33 4.01 -5.86
N THR A 98 9.72 3.11 -5.08
CA THR A 98 9.80 1.66 -5.30
C THR A 98 9.24 1.25 -6.67
N LEU A 99 8.15 1.87 -7.11
CA LEU A 99 7.57 1.65 -8.43
C LEU A 99 8.57 2.01 -9.54
N PHE A 100 9.23 3.15 -9.41
CA PHE A 100 10.26 3.59 -10.37
C PHE A 100 11.49 2.67 -10.34
N GLU A 101 11.98 2.30 -9.15
CA GLU A 101 13.09 1.36 -8.98
C GLU A 101 12.79 -0.01 -9.58
N ALA A 102 11.57 -0.53 -9.33
CA ALA A 102 11.10 -1.78 -9.91
C ALA A 102 11.07 -1.72 -11.44
N LEU A 103 10.55 -0.62 -12.01
CA LEU A 103 10.53 -0.43 -13.47
C LEU A 103 11.94 -0.42 -14.05
N VAL A 104 12.87 0.32 -13.45
CA VAL A 104 14.26 0.38 -13.89
C VAL A 104 14.94 -1.00 -13.80
N LEU A 105 14.71 -1.72 -12.68
CA LEU A 105 15.25 -3.07 -12.50
C LEU A 105 14.70 -4.04 -13.55
N VAL A 106 13.41 -4.00 -13.81
CA VAL A 106 12.75 -4.82 -14.84
C VAL A 106 13.35 -4.53 -16.21
N VAL A 107 13.46 -3.26 -16.61
CA VAL A 107 14.09 -2.86 -17.89
C VAL A 107 15.50 -3.42 -18.00
N LEU A 108 16.29 -3.32 -16.92
CA LEU A 108 17.66 -3.82 -16.88
C LEU A 108 17.71 -5.34 -17.06
N VAL A 109 16.89 -6.08 -16.30
CA VAL A 109 16.83 -7.55 -16.38
C VAL A 109 16.38 -8.01 -17.76
N VAL A 110 15.33 -7.39 -18.31
CA VAL A 110 14.85 -7.70 -19.66
C VAL A 110 15.91 -7.40 -20.72
N TYR A 111 16.62 -6.28 -20.61
CA TYR A 111 17.72 -5.95 -21.52
C TYR A 111 18.87 -6.95 -21.44
N LEU A 112 19.22 -7.42 -20.23
CA LEU A 112 20.24 -8.44 -20.06
C LEU A 112 19.80 -9.81 -20.60
N SER A 113 18.52 -10.13 -20.50
CA SER A 113 17.94 -11.39 -21.01
C SER A 113 17.86 -11.40 -22.53
N LEU A 114 17.21 -10.40 -23.12
CA LEU A 114 16.97 -10.30 -24.57
C LEU A 114 18.20 -9.83 -25.35
N GLN A 115 19.15 -9.17 -24.69
CA GLN A 115 20.42 -8.65 -25.29
C GLN A 115 20.20 -7.77 -26.54
N SER A 116 18.99 -7.24 -26.70
CA SER A 116 18.55 -6.42 -27.82
C SER A 116 17.74 -5.23 -27.31
N TRP A 117 18.20 -4.00 -27.52
CA TRP A 117 17.47 -2.81 -27.10
C TRP A 117 16.12 -2.67 -27.78
N ARG A 118 15.98 -3.21 -29.00
CA ARG A 118 14.72 -3.20 -29.75
C ARG A 118 13.71 -4.15 -29.17
N ALA A 119 14.15 -5.34 -28.81
CA ALA A 119 13.33 -6.34 -28.13
C ALA A 119 12.90 -5.83 -26.75
N THR A 120 13.81 -5.20 -26.01
CA THR A 120 13.54 -4.61 -24.68
C THR A 120 12.51 -3.47 -24.74
N LEU A 121 12.50 -2.68 -25.83
CA LEU A 121 11.56 -1.57 -25.96
C LEU A 121 10.08 -2.03 -25.93
N ILE A 122 9.80 -3.26 -26.37
CA ILE A 122 8.43 -3.77 -26.45
C ILE A 122 7.81 -3.94 -25.05
N PRO A 123 8.39 -4.71 -24.12
CA PRO A 123 7.86 -4.77 -22.76
C PRO A 123 7.95 -3.44 -22.01
N VAL A 124 8.97 -2.60 -22.27
CA VAL A 124 9.07 -1.26 -21.67
C VAL A 124 7.91 -0.35 -22.03
N VAL A 125 7.37 -0.46 -23.25
CA VAL A 125 6.18 0.29 -23.67
C VAL A 125 4.89 -0.38 -23.17
N ALA A 126 4.85 -1.70 -23.12
CA ALA A 126 3.67 -2.45 -22.68
C ALA A 126 3.30 -2.15 -21.21
N VAL A 127 4.28 -1.98 -20.32
CA VAL A 127 4.05 -1.72 -18.88
C VAL A 127 3.31 -0.41 -18.63
N PRO A 128 3.78 0.77 -19.08
CA PRO A 128 3.05 2.02 -18.88
C PRO A 128 1.63 1.98 -19.44
N ILE A 129 1.43 1.35 -20.58
CA ILE A 129 0.09 1.25 -21.20
C ILE A 129 -0.84 0.41 -20.33
N SER A 130 -0.36 -0.72 -19.80
CA SER A 130 -1.13 -1.56 -18.88
C SER A 130 -1.44 -0.85 -17.57
N LEU A 131 -0.49 -0.09 -17.01
CA LEU A 131 -0.71 0.70 -15.81
C LEU A 131 -1.73 1.83 -16.02
N ILE A 132 -1.62 2.58 -17.13
CA ILE A 132 -2.59 3.63 -17.48
C ILE A 132 -3.99 3.03 -17.65
N GLY A 133 -4.08 1.88 -18.30
CA GLY A 133 -5.35 1.15 -18.44
C GLY A 133 -5.92 0.75 -17.08
N THR A 134 -5.07 0.30 -16.16
CA THR A 134 -5.48 -0.05 -14.79
C THR A 134 -5.96 1.17 -14.02
N PHE A 135 -5.28 2.31 -14.11
CA PHE A 135 -5.74 3.57 -13.51
C PHE A 135 -7.08 4.03 -14.10
N GLY A 136 -7.27 3.88 -15.43
CA GLY A 136 -8.54 4.17 -16.07
C GLY A 136 -9.69 3.32 -15.52
N PHE A 137 -9.43 2.02 -15.31
CA PHE A 137 -10.40 1.13 -14.65
C PHE A 137 -10.71 1.56 -13.22
N MET A 138 -9.67 1.84 -12.42
CA MET A 138 -9.83 2.29 -11.04
C MET A 138 -10.71 3.55 -10.95
N LEU A 139 -10.49 4.51 -11.86
CA LEU A 139 -11.29 5.73 -11.95
C LEU A 139 -12.78 5.44 -12.24
N ILE A 140 -13.07 4.55 -13.21
CA ILE A 140 -14.44 4.19 -13.60
C ILE A 140 -15.17 3.49 -12.44
N PHE A 141 -14.49 2.65 -11.69
CA PHE A 141 -15.08 1.88 -10.59
C PHE A 141 -14.98 2.57 -9.23
N GLY A 142 -14.51 3.82 -9.18
CA GLY A 142 -14.44 4.61 -7.96
C GLY A 142 -13.42 4.10 -6.94
N PHE A 143 -12.37 3.43 -7.40
CA PHE A 143 -11.27 3.00 -6.52
C PHE A 143 -10.30 4.16 -6.29
N SER A 144 -9.89 4.33 -5.04
CA SER A 144 -8.89 5.32 -4.66
C SER A 144 -7.47 4.78 -4.82
N LEU A 145 -6.52 5.68 -5.10
CA LEU A 145 -5.11 5.38 -4.94
C LEU A 145 -4.78 5.35 -3.45
N ASN A 146 -4.41 4.20 -2.96
CA ASN A 146 -3.99 3.97 -1.57
C ASN A 146 -2.82 2.98 -1.55
N ILE A 147 -2.21 2.78 -0.38
CA ILE A 147 -1.04 1.90 -0.21
C ILE A 147 -1.31 0.50 -0.77
N LEU A 148 -2.51 -0.07 -0.55
CA LEU A 148 -2.85 -1.42 -1.02
C LEU A 148 -2.98 -1.49 -2.53
N THR A 149 -3.65 -0.52 -3.16
CA THR A 149 -3.76 -0.47 -4.63
C THR A 149 -2.41 -0.25 -5.29
N LEU A 150 -1.56 0.58 -4.69
CA LEU A 150 -0.19 0.83 -5.17
C LEU A 150 0.70 -0.41 -5.01
N LEU A 151 0.60 -1.14 -3.89
CA LEU A 151 1.28 -2.44 -3.73
C LEU A 151 0.79 -3.46 -4.77
N GLY A 152 -0.52 -3.48 -5.03
CA GLY A 152 -1.10 -4.29 -6.10
C GLY A 152 -0.51 -3.96 -7.48
N LEU A 153 -0.30 -2.68 -7.77
CA LEU A 153 0.33 -2.22 -9.01
C LEU A 153 1.82 -2.62 -9.10
N ILE A 154 2.58 -2.50 -8.00
CA ILE A 154 3.99 -2.95 -7.96
C ILE A 154 4.07 -4.44 -8.28
N LEU A 155 3.24 -5.25 -7.64
CA LEU A 155 3.18 -6.69 -7.91
C LEU A 155 2.75 -6.97 -9.35
N ALA A 156 1.77 -6.22 -9.84
CA ALA A 156 1.27 -6.37 -11.21
C ALA A 156 2.35 -6.05 -12.26
N ILE A 157 3.27 -5.09 -12.03
CA ILE A 157 4.35 -4.77 -12.97
C ILE A 157 5.16 -6.02 -13.32
N GLY A 158 5.56 -6.82 -12.30
CA GLY A 158 6.31 -8.05 -12.54
C GLY A 158 5.54 -9.05 -13.41
N ILE A 159 4.25 -9.19 -13.19
CA ILE A 159 3.37 -10.11 -13.94
C ILE A 159 3.10 -9.58 -15.36
N VAL A 160 2.84 -8.28 -15.49
CA VAL A 160 2.53 -7.61 -16.76
C VAL A 160 3.70 -7.68 -17.75
N VAL A 161 4.93 -7.54 -17.24
CA VAL A 161 6.14 -7.62 -18.08
C VAL A 161 6.32 -9.01 -18.66
N ASP A 162 5.98 -10.05 -17.90
CA ASP A 162 6.18 -11.44 -18.28
C ASP A 162 5.42 -11.81 -19.56
N ASP A 163 4.16 -11.41 -19.68
CA ASP A 163 3.36 -11.63 -20.89
C ASP A 163 4.02 -11.05 -22.15
N ALA A 164 4.55 -9.84 -22.07
CA ALA A 164 5.20 -9.18 -23.19
C ALA A 164 6.57 -9.83 -23.52
N ILE A 165 7.31 -10.30 -22.50
CA ILE A 165 8.58 -11.00 -22.69
C ILE A 165 8.36 -12.31 -23.41
N VAL A 166 7.37 -13.11 -23.01
CA VAL A 166 7.04 -14.40 -23.64
C VAL A 166 6.73 -14.22 -25.13
N VAL A 167 6.01 -13.17 -25.49
CA VAL A 167 5.73 -12.86 -26.90
C VAL A 167 7.01 -12.53 -27.66
N VAL A 168 7.85 -11.64 -27.12
CA VAL A 168 9.10 -11.22 -27.79
C VAL A 168 10.04 -12.40 -27.94
N GLU A 169 10.25 -13.19 -26.87
CA GLU A 169 11.15 -14.36 -26.87
C GLU A 169 10.65 -15.42 -27.87
N GLY A 170 9.34 -15.68 -27.88
CA GLY A 170 8.76 -16.62 -28.84
C GLY A 170 8.94 -16.20 -30.30
N VAL A 171 8.83 -14.89 -30.57
CA VAL A 171 9.05 -14.34 -31.92
C VAL A 171 10.54 -14.40 -32.30
N GLU A 172 11.45 -13.98 -31.40
CA GLU A 172 12.89 -14.02 -31.63
C GLU A 172 13.37 -15.48 -31.85
N HIS A 173 12.89 -16.41 -31.06
CA HIS A 173 13.21 -17.82 -31.21
C HIS A 173 12.86 -18.37 -32.60
N ILE A 174 11.66 -18.05 -33.12
CA ILE A 174 11.25 -18.48 -34.47
C ILE A 174 12.06 -17.76 -35.55
N MET A 175 12.37 -16.46 -35.36
CA MET A 175 13.23 -15.73 -36.28
C MET A 175 14.62 -16.35 -36.40
N GLU A 176 15.20 -16.77 -35.28
CA GLU A 176 16.54 -17.37 -35.24
C GLU A 176 16.58 -18.81 -35.79
N THR A 177 15.59 -19.64 -35.43
CA THR A 177 15.57 -21.06 -35.79
C THR A 177 15.09 -21.33 -37.22
N GLU A 178 14.14 -20.55 -37.69
CA GLU A 178 13.53 -20.75 -39.01
C GLU A 178 13.93 -19.68 -40.04
N HIS A 179 14.70 -18.68 -39.64
CA HIS A 179 15.17 -17.59 -40.49
C HIS A 179 14.04 -16.82 -41.20
N LEU A 180 12.86 -16.71 -40.52
CA LEU A 180 11.70 -16.02 -41.03
C LEU A 180 11.79 -14.49 -40.89
N SER A 181 11.01 -13.78 -41.70
CA SER A 181 10.84 -12.32 -41.50
C SER A 181 10.14 -12.04 -40.16
N PRO A 182 10.36 -10.87 -39.52
CA PRO A 182 9.70 -10.51 -38.25
C PRO A 182 8.18 -10.67 -38.30
N TYR A 183 7.54 -10.32 -39.42
CA TYR A 183 6.11 -10.46 -39.60
C TYR A 183 5.65 -11.93 -39.61
N GLU A 184 6.33 -12.79 -40.40
CA GLU A 184 5.96 -14.21 -40.47
C GLU A 184 6.26 -14.95 -39.19
N ALA A 185 7.41 -14.65 -38.55
CA ALA A 185 7.78 -15.18 -37.25
C ALA A 185 6.74 -14.82 -36.17
N THR A 186 6.30 -13.54 -36.14
CA THR A 186 5.26 -13.11 -35.22
C THR A 186 3.96 -13.84 -35.43
N LYS A 187 3.50 -13.98 -36.68
CA LYS A 187 2.27 -14.71 -37.01
C LYS A 187 2.35 -16.16 -36.55
N LYS A 188 3.49 -16.79 -36.73
CA LYS A 188 3.72 -18.20 -36.34
C LYS A 188 3.81 -18.35 -34.82
N ALA A 189 4.55 -17.48 -34.14
CA ALA A 189 4.69 -17.48 -32.69
C ALA A 189 3.32 -17.32 -32.00
N MET A 190 2.51 -16.37 -32.46
CA MET A 190 1.21 -16.10 -31.85
C MET A 190 0.25 -17.28 -31.96
N ASN A 191 0.29 -18.08 -33.01
CA ASN A 191 -0.54 -19.29 -33.12
C ASN A 191 -0.32 -20.28 -31.96
N GLY A 192 0.90 -20.34 -31.40
CA GLY A 192 1.21 -21.18 -30.24
C GLY A 192 1.03 -20.49 -28.89
N LEU A 193 1.24 -19.18 -28.84
CA LEU A 193 1.32 -18.42 -27.57
C LEU A 193 -0.05 -17.91 -27.08
N VAL A 194 -1.01 -17.63 -27.97
CA VAL A 194 -2.31 -17.05 -27.59
C VAL A 194 -3.03 -17.88 -26.53
N SER A 195 -3.11 -19.18 -26.69
CA SER A 195 -3.80 -20.06 -25.73
C SER A 195 -3.09 -20.10 -24.37
N ALA A 196 -1.75 -20.07 -24.38
CA ALA A 196 -0.96 -20.07 -23.15
C ALA A 196 -1.13 -18.74 -22.39
N LEU A 197 -1.04 -17.59 -23.06
CA LEU A 197 -1.22 -16.27 -22.47
C LEU A 197 -2.62 -16.09 -21.85
N ILE A 198 -3.66 -16.51 -22.56
CA ILE A 198 -5.03 -16.47 -22.03
C ILE A 198 -5.16 -17.40 -20.82
N ALA A 199 -4.61 -18.61 -20.89
CA ALA A 199 -4.71 -19.58 -19.82
C ALA A 199 -3.99 -19.10 -18.55
N THR A 200 -2.78 -18.54 -18.66
CA THR A 200 -2.04 -18.00 -17.50
C THR A 200 -2.79 -16.85 -16.82
N SER A 201 -3.33 -15.94 -17.59
CA SER A 201 -4.11 -14.80 -17.08
C SER A 201 -5.41 -15.24 -16.43
N LEU A 202 -6.11 -16.21 -17.00
CA LEU A 202 -7.32 -16.76 -16.38
C LEU A 202 -7.02 -17.53 -15.09
N VAL A 203 -5.91 -18.24 -15.02
CA VAL A 203 -5.47 -18.92 -13.77
C VAL A 203 -5.15 -17.89 -12.70
N LEU A 204 -4.42 -16.82 -13.03
CA LEU A 204 -4.14 -15.74 -12.08
C LEU A 204 -5.44 -15.07 -11.61
N ALA A 205 -6.34 -14.74 -12.52
CA ALA A 205 -7.65 -14.20 -12.16
C ALA A 205 -8.43 -15.16 -11.26
N ALA A 206 -8.45 -16.45 -11.55
CA ALA A 206 -9.14 -17.46 -10.75
C ALA A 206 -8.57 -17.59 -9.32
N VAL A 207 -7.29 -17.30 -9.12
CA VAL A 207 -6.66 -17.28 -7.78
C VAL A 207 -7.04 -16.02 -7.01
N PHE A 208 -7.01 -14.85 -7.66
CA PHE A 208 -7.23 -13.57 -6.97
C PHE A 208 -8.70 -13.19 -6.83
N VAL A 209 -9.57 -13.51 -7.78
CA VAL A 209 -11.00 -13.15 -7.74
C VAL A 209 -11.71 -13.63 -6.46
N PRO A 210 -11.54 -14.86 -5.97
CA PRO A 210 -12.19 -15.30 -4.73
C PRO A 210 -11.86 -14.44 -3.51
N VAL A 211 -10.64 -13.88 -3.44
CA VAL A 211 -10.21 -13.01 -2.32
C VAL A 211 -11.01 -11.71 -2.28
N SER A 212 -11.51 -11.24 -3.43
CA SER A 212 -12.34 -10.02 -3.51
C SER A 212 -13.74 -10.20 -2.90
N PHE A 213 -14.16 -11.44 -2.64
CA PHE A 213 -15.46 -11.77 -2.03
C PHE A 213 -15.39 -12.03 -0.51
N LEU A 214 -14.21 -11.87 0.09
CA LEU A 214 -14.09 -11.94 1.55
C LEU A 214 -14.96 -10.86 2.21
N SER A 215 -15.60 -11.21 3.32
CA SER A 215 -16.44 -10.29 4.09
C SER A 215 -15.64 -9.58 5.20
N GLY A 216 -16.24 -8.53 5.78
CA GLY A 216 -15.65 -7.78 6.88
C GLY A 216 -14.56 -6.78 6.45
N ILE A 217 -13.87 -6.23 7.43
CA ILE A 217 -12.80 -5.22 7.22
C ILE A 217 -11.69 -5.79 6.35
N THR A 218 -11.29 -7.04 6.59
CA THR A 218 -10.31 -7.78 5.80
C THR A 218 -10.69 -7.82 4.33
N GLY A 219 -11.95 -8.15 4.04
CA GLY A 219 -12.46 -8.21 2.68
C GLY A 219 -12.42 -6.85 1.97
N GLN A 220 -12.77 -5.77 2.66
CA GLN A 220 -12.70 -4.42 2.10
C GLN A 220 -11.28 -4.01 1.73
N LEU A 221 -10.30 -4.31 2.60
CA LEU A 221 -8.89 -4.02 2.36
C LEU A 221 -8.36 -4.81 1.16
N TYR A 222 -8.56 -6.12 1.14
CA TYR A 222 -8.02 -6.97 0.07
C TYR A 222 -8.77 -6.84 -1.26
N ARG A 223 -10.02 -6.39 -1.25
CA ARG A 223 -10.81 -6.24 -2.48
C ARG A 223 -10.17 -5.28 -3.49
N GLN A 224 -9.77 -4.09 -3.04
CA GLN A 224 -9.12 -3.12 -3.92
C GLN A 224 -7.78 -3.63 -4.44
N PHE A 225 -6.97 -4.23 -3.57
CA PHE A 225 -5.69 -4.85 -3.92
C PHE A 225 -5.86 -5.94 -4.99
N THR A 226 -6.73 -6.92 -4.74
CA THR A 226 -6.90 -8.07 -5.65
C THR A 226 -7.55 -7.69 -6.97
N VAL A 227 -8.55 -6.81 -6.95
CA VAL A 227 -9.18 -6.33 -8.20
C VAL A 227 -8.17 -5.54 -9.03
N THR A 228 -7.32 -4.71 -8.41
CA THR A 228 -6.25 -4.00 -9.12
C THR A 228 -5.32 -4.97 -9.84
N ILE A 229 -4.89 -6.05 -9.18
CA ILE A 229 -4.03 -7.07 -9.81
C ILE A 229 -4.75 -7.75 -10.97
N VAL A 230 -5.98 -8.23 -10.75
CA VAL A 230 -6.75 -8.94 -11.80
C VAL A 230 -6.93 -8.08 -13.03
N VAL A 231 -7.30 -6.82 -12.83
CA VAL A 231 -7.49 -5.88 -13.94
C VAL A 231 -6.18 -5.62 -14.67
N SER A 232 -5.09 -5.39 -13.94
CA SER A 232 -3.77 -5.18 -14.53
C SER A 232 -3.34 -6.36 -15.39
N VAL A 233 -3.56 -7.59 -14.91
CA VAL A 233 -3.24 -8.82 -15.65
C VAL A 233 -4.10 -8.96 -16.90
N LEU A 234 -5.40 -8.71 -16.81
CA LEU A 234 -6.29 -8.78 -17.98
C LEU A 234 -5.93 -7.74 -19.05
N ILE A 235 -5.61 -6.52 -18.63
CA ILE A 235 -5.15 -5.47 -19.56
C ILE A 235 -3.80 -5.86 -20.16
N SER A 236 -2.87 -6.41 -19.36
CA SER A 236 -1.59 -6.94 -19.83
C SER A 236 -1.77 -7.95 -20.94
N THR A 237 -2.68 -8.91 -20.73
CA THR A 237 -2.98 -9.93 -21.73
C THR A 237 -3.49 -9.31 -23.04
N VAL A 238 -4.38 -8.31 -22.96
CA VAL A 238 -4.85 -7.60 -24.15
C VAL A 238 -3.69 -6.89 -24.85
N VAL A 239 -2.80 -6.23 -24.10
CA VAL A 239 -1.61 -5.56 -24.63
C VAL A 239 -0.66 -6.57 -25.27
N ALA A 240 -0.42 -7.72 -24.60
CA ALA A 240 0.45 -8.79 -25.10
C ALA A 240 -0.11 -9.47 -26.36
N LEU A 241 -1.43 -9.54 -26.51
CA LEU A 241 -2.08 -10.13 -27.68
C LEU A 241 -2.26 -9.15 -28.85
N THR A 242 -2.14 -7.86 -28.61
CA THR A 242 -2.38 -6.82 -29.62
C THR A 242 -1.13 -5.99 -29.92
N LEU A 243 -0.69 -5.19 -28.95
CA LEU A 243 0.41 -4.25 -29.12
C LEU A 243 1.76 -4.96 -29.28
N SER A 244 2.06 -5.94 -28.42
CA SER A 244 3.37 -6.61 -28.46
C SER A 244 3.65 -7.31 -29.77
N PRO A 245 2.73 -8.08 -30.39
CA PRO A 245 2.94 -8.66 -31.71
C PRO A 245 3.14 -7.62 -32.81
N VAL A 246 2.37 -6.54 -32.78
CA VAL A 246 2.51 -5.45 -33.75
C VAL A 246 3.91 -4.83 -33.64
N MET A 247 4.35 -4.53 -32.40
CA MET A 247 5.70 -3.99 -32.18
C MET A 247 6.79 -4.99 -32.57
N CYS A 248 6.64 -6.29 -32.30
CA CYS A 248 7.56 -7.33 -32.78
C CYS A 248 7.71 -7.29 -34.29
N SER A 249 6.61 -7.26 -35.02
CA SER A 249 6.64 -7.25 -36.49
C SER A 249 7.28 -6.02 -37.10
N LEU A 250 7.22 -4.84 -36.43
CA LEU A 250 7.71 -3.57 -36.92
C LEU A 250 9.15 -3.25 -36.44
N ILE A 251 9.52 -3.61 -35.23
CA ILE A 251 10.74 -3.13 -34.57
C ILE A 251 11.85 -4.17 -34.59
N LEU A 252 11.53 -5.47 -34.51
CA LEU A 252 12.51 -6.53 -34.49
C LEU A 252 13.22 -6.60 -35.86
N LYS A 253 14.47 -6.98 -35.82
CA LYS A 253 15.29 -7.21 -37.02
C LYS A 253 16.01 -8.55 -36.88
N PRO A 254 16.19 -9.29 -37.96
CA PRO A 254 16.99 -10.50 -37.97
C PRO A 254 18.41 -10.21 -37.43
N ASP A 255 18.92 -11.10 -36.62
CA ASP A 255 20.29 -10.98 -36.12
C ASP A 255 21.27 -11.25 -37.28
N ASN A 256 21.98 -10.22 -37.71
CA ASN A 256 22.95 -10.28 -38.81
C ASN A 256 24.30 -10.87 -38.35
N GLY A 257 24.34 -11.69 -37.30
CA GLY A 257 25.56 -12.37 -36.83
C GLY A 257 26.62 -11.41 -36.28
N LYS A 258 26.27 -10.20 -35.84
CA LYS A 258 27.19 -9.26 -35.21
C LYS A 258 27.75 -9.86 -33.94
N LYS A 259 29.10 -9.78 -33.79
CA LYS A 259 29.76 -10.22 -32.56
C LYS A 259 29.14 -9.54 -31.34
N LYS A 260 28.50 -10.34 -30.48
CA LYS A 260 27.96 -9.85 -29.21
C LYS A 260 29.05 -9.24 -28.36
N ASN A 261 28.73 -8.18 -27.62
CA ASN A 261 29.65 -7.51 -26.72
C ASN A 261 30.27 -8.51 -25.72
N ILE A 262 31.49 -8.22 -25.26
CA ILE A 262 32.26 -9.06 -24.32
C ILE A 262 31.41 -9.41 -23.07
N VAL A 263 30.62 -8.45 -22.58
CA VAL A 263 29.71 -8.64 -21.41
C VAL A 263 28.68 -9.72 -21.71
N PHE A 264 27.96 -9.59 -22.81
CA PHE A 264 26.92 -10.57 -23.20
C PHE A 264 27.52 -11.95 -23.50
N ARG A 265 28.75 -12.01 -24.06
CA ARG A 265 29.44 -13.27 -24.27
C ARG A 265 29.71 -13.98 -22.93
N LYS A 266 30.21 -13.28 -21.90
CA LYS A 266 30.43 -13.84 -20.56
C LYS A 266 29.15 -14.28 -19.90
N ILE A 267 28.06 -13.50 -20.03
CA ILE A 267 26.73 -13.86 -19.50
C ILE A 267 26.25 -15.16 -20.17
N ASN A 268 26.38 -15.26 -21.50
CA ASN A 268 25.95 -16.46 -22.24
C ASN A 268 26.79 -17.70 -21.89
N GLU A 269 28.12 -17.55 -21.71
CA GLU A 269 28.98 -18.62 -21.23
C GLU A 269 28.55 -19.11 -19.84
N TRP A 270 28.27 -18.18 -18.92
CA TRP A 270 27.81 -18.52 -17.57
C TRP A 270 26.42 -19.19 -17.58
N LEU A 271 25.46 -18.66 -18.36
CA LEU A 271 24.16 -19.26 -18.57
C LEU A 271 24.26 -20.66 -19.21
N GLY A 272 25.16 -20.84 -20.18
CA GLY A 272 25.43 -22.14 -20.81
C GLY A 272 25.94 -23.16 -19.79
N ILE A 273 26.88 -22.78 -18.92
CA ILE A 273 27.37 -23.67 -17.83
C ILE A 273 26.22 -24.01 -16.88
N GLY A 274 25.40 -23.03 -16.52
CA GLY A 274 24.20 -23.22 -15.69
C GLY A 274 23.21 -24.21 -16.32
N SER A 275 22.87 -23.99 -17.60
CA SER A 275 21.97 -24.85 -18.37
C SER A 275 22.46 -26.31 -18.43
N ASN A 276 23.76 -26.50 -18.74
CA ASN A 276 24.35 -27.86 -18.79
C ASN A 276 24.28 -28.57 -17.43
N LYS A 277 24.59 -27.84 -16.34
CA LYS A 277 24.46 -28.39 -14.97
C LYS A 277 22.99 -28.72 -14.63
N TYR A 278 22.06 -27.85 -15.01
CA TYR A 278 20.63 -28.07 -14.82
C TYR A 278 20.15 -29.33 -15.57
N VAL A 279 20.46 -29.46 -16.86
CA VAL A 279 20.10 -30.63 -17.67
C VAL A 279 20.66 -31.90 -17.06
N ALA A 280 21.93 -31.87 -16.62
CA ALA A 280 22.55 -33.01 -15.95
C ALA A 280 21.86 -33.37 -14.62
N ALA A 281 21.46 -32.37 -13.84
CA ALA A 281 20.70 -32.54 -12.60
C ALA A 281 19.31 -33.15 -12.88
N VAL A 282 18.56 -32.59 -13.83
CA VAL A 282 17.24 -33.08 -14.24
C VAL A 282 17.33 -34.53 -14.73
N THR A 283 18.30 -34.82 -15.57
CA THR A 283 18.53 -36.20 -16.08
C THR A 283 18.79 -37.20 -14.95
N ARG A 284 19.57 -36.78 -13.93
CA ARG A 284 19.80 -37.61 -12.73
C ARG A 284 18.54 -37.76 -11.89
N THR A 285 17.76 -36.70 -11.75
CA THR A 285 16.52 -36.65 -10.99
C THR A 285 15.45 -37.58 -11.58
N ILE A 286 15.27 -37.54 -12.90
CA ILE A 286 14.34 -38.41 -13.63
C ILE A 286 14.70 -39.91 -13.45
N LYS A 287 15.99 -40.27 -13.33
CA LYS A 287 16.44 -41.64 -13.09
C LYS A 287 16.09 -42.14 -11.68
N HIS A 288 15.79 -41.25 -10.73
CA HIS A 288 15.53 -41.65 -9.34
C HIS A 288 14.21 -41.03 -8.81
N PRO A 289 13.04 -41.32 -9.43
CA PRO A 289 11.77 -40.67 -9.10
C PRO A 289 11.35 -40.87 -7.64
N ARG A 290 11.63 -42.05 -7.05
CA ARG A 290 11.28 -42.32 -5.65
C ARG A 290 12.01 -41.41 -4.66
N ARG A 291 13.31 -41.12 -4.90
CA ARG A 291 14.10 -40.22 -4.04
C ARG A 291 13.60 -38.78 -4.14
N VAL A 292 13.23 -38.35 -5.34
CA VAL A 292 12.69 -37.00 -5.58
C VAL A 292 11.34 -36.87 -4.92
N LEU A 293 10.48 -37.87 -5.05
CA LEU A 293 9.16 -37.86 -4.42
C LEU A 293 9.25 -37.84 -2.89
N SER A 294 10.19 -38.60 -2.31
CA SER A 294 10.41 -38.54 -0.85
C SER A 294 11.00 -37.22 -0.38
N ALA A 295 11.91 -36.61 -1.14
CA ALA A 295 12.43 -35.27 -0.83
C ALA A 295 11.33 -34.21 -0.91
N PHE A 296 10.48 -34.26 -1.93
CA PHE A 296 9.31 -33.40 -2.05
C PHE A 296 8.33 -33.56 -0.88
N GLY A 297 8.05 -34.82 -0.49
CA GLY A 297 7.23 -35.13 0.68
C GLY A 297 7.81 -34.55 1.98
N MET A 298 9.14 -34.63 2.18
CA MET A 298 9.80 -34.01 3.32
C MET A 298 9.65 -32.47 3.32
N VAL A 299 9.78 -31.85 2.15
CA VAL A 299 9.56 -30.38 2.03
C VAL A 299 8.13 -30.00 2.40
N LEU A 300 7.13 -30.76 1.94
CA LEU A 300 5.72 -30.51 2.31
C LEU A 300 5.50 -30.65 3.82
N ILE A 301 6.08 -31.69 4.44
CA ILE A 301 6.00 -31.87 5.90
C ILE A 301 6.68 -30.69 6.63
N ALA A 302 7.85 -30.28 6.16
CA ALA A 302 8.55 -29.12 6.73
C ALA A 302 7.71 -27.83 6.63
N ILE A 303 7.06 -27.58 5.49
CA ILE A 303 6.16 -26.42 5.31
C ILE A 303 4.99 -26.50 6.31
N MET A 304 4.35 -27.67 6.47
CA MET A 304 3.27 -27.84 7.43
C MET A 304 3.71 -27.60 8.88
N LEU A 305 4.92 -28.05 9.24
CA LEU A 305 5.47 -27.84 10.59
C LEU A 305 5.81 -26.36 10.82
N ILE A 306 6.44 -25.71 9.85
CA ILE A 306 6.80 -24.27 9.93
C ILE A 306 5.53 -23.44 10.04
N HIS A 307 4.49 -23.73 9.27
CA HIS A 307 3.21 -23.03 9.31
C HIS A 307 2.56 -23.04 10.71
N ARG A 308 2.77 -24.11 11.50
CA ARG A 308 2.26 -24.17 12.89
C ARG A 308 3.04 -23.32 13.89
N ILE A 309 4.27 -22.96 13.56
CA ILE A 309 5.18 -22.22 14.45
C ILE A 309 5.12 -20.71 14.17
N ILE A 310 4.77 -20.33 12.94
CA ILE A 310 4.70 -18.92 12.54
C ILE A 310 3.53 -18.25 13.26
N PRO A 311 3.78 -17.17 14.03
CA PRO A 311 2.72 -16.40 14.66
C PRO A 311 1.84 -15.76 13.58
N THR A 312 0.53 -15.85 13.78
CA THR A 312 -0.44 -15.21 12.88
C THR A 312 -0.73 -13.80 13.36
N SER A 313 -0.61 -12.82 12.48
CA SER A 313 -1.03 -11.44 12.71
C SER A 313 -1.88 -10.98 11.53
N PHE A 314 -2.82 -10.09 11.81
CA PHE A 314 -3.70 -9.53 10.77
C PHE A 314 -2.97 -8.49 9.93
N LEU A 315 -2.21 -7.63 10.57
CA LEU A 315 -1.37 -6.62 9.92
C LEU A 315 0.06 -6.72 10.49
N PRO A 316 1.09 -6.50 9.70
CA PRO A 316 2.44 -6.35 10.22
C PRO A 316 2.50 -5.16 11.17
N VAL A 317 3.41 -5.22 12.13
CA VAL A 317 3.71 -4.07 12.97
C VAL A 317 4.52 -3.09 12.13
N GLU A 318 3.97 -1.90 11.94
CA GLU A 318 4.61 -0.81 11.18
C GLU A 318 5.03 0.30 12.16
N ASP A 319 6.18 0.91 11.87
CA ASP A 319 6.60 2.11 12.59
C ASP A 319 5.90 3.32 11.96
N GLN A 320 4.91 3.85 12.67
CA GLN A 320 4.13 5.00 12.24
C GLN A 320 4.67 6.33 12.82
N GLY A 321 5.85 6.30 13.44
CA GLY A 321 6.47 7.46 14.07
C GLY A 321 5.83 7.87 15.40
N TYR A 322 4.92 7.07 15.95
CA TYR A 322 4.34 7.33 17.26
C TYR A 322 4.10 6.05 18.05
N PHE A 323 4.02 6.18 19.34
CA PHE A 323 3.56 5.13 20.25
C PHE A 323 2.60 5.69 21.29
N LYS A 324 1.72 4.84 21.77
CA LYS A 324 0.72 5.20 22.77
C LYS A 324 1.04 4.49 24.09
N ILE A 325 1.06 5.27 25.18
CA ILE A 325 1.18 4.76 26.54
C ILE A 325 -0.19 4.93 27.21
N GLU A 326 -0.72 3.87 27.76
CA GLU A 326 -1.93 3.88 28.55
C GLU A 326 -1.56 3.65 30.02
N LEU A 327 -1.90 4.63 30.87
CA LEU A 327 -1.66 4.58 32.31
C LEU A 327 -2.99 4.33 33.00
N GLU A 328 -3.15 3.14 33.56
CA GLU A 328 -4.37 2.73 34.26
C GLU A 328 -4.10 2.68 35.76
N LEU A 329 -4.85 3.47 36.52
CA LEU A 329 -4.82 3.48 37.97
C LEU A 329 -5.94 2.60 38.53
N PRO A 330 -5.82 2.14 39.79
CA PRO A 330 -6.91 1.41 40.47
C PRO A 330 -8.21 2.20 40.49
N GLU A 331 -9.33 1.49 40.44
CA GLU A 331 -10.68 2.08 40.50
C GLU A 331 -10.82 3.03 41.69
N GLY A 332 -11.47 4.18 41.47
CA GLY A 332 -11.64 5.24 42.47
C GLY A 332 -10.46 6.19 42.60
N ALA A 333 -9.44 6.11 41.73
CA ALA A 333 -8.42 7.12 41.67
C ALA A 333 -9.00 8.46 41.21
N THR A 334 -8.66 9.53 41.93
CA THR A 334 -9.06 10.90 41.54
C THR A 334 -8.25 11.41 40.37
N LEU A 335 -8.78 12.39 39.62
CA LEU A 335 -8.07 13.06 38.55
C LEU A 335 -6.69 13.56 39.00
N GLU A 336 -6.60 14.16 40.20
CA GLU A 336 -5.35 14.66 40.76
C GLU A 336 -4.29 13.56 40.94
N ARG A 337 -4.70 12.37 41.40
CA ARG A 337 -3.77 11.22 41.54
C ARG A 337 -3.30 10.74 40.15
N THR A 338 -4.18 10.72 39.17
CA THR A 338 -3.85 10.33 37.80
C THR A 338 -2.90 11.35 37.18
N ARG A 339 -3.14 12.65 37.40
CA ARG A 339 -2.27 13.75 36.95
C ARG A 339 -0.84 13.58 37.43
N ILE A 340 -0.64 13.33 38.73
CA ILE A 340 0.69 13.13 39.33
C ILE A 340 1.45 11.97 38.66
N VAL A 341 0.76 10.89 38.32
CA VAL A 341 1.38 9.74 37.61
C VAL A 341 1.71 10.10 36.19
N THR A 342 0.81 10.79 35.49
CA THR A 342 1.01 11.28 34.12
C THR A 342 2.20 12.23 34.02
N GLU A 343 2.29 13.22 34.94
CA GLU A 343 3.42 14.16 34.99
C GLU A 343 4.77 13.45 35.19
N ARG A 344 4.81 12.40 36.04
CA ARG A 344 6.02 11.59 36.21
C ARG A 344 6.41 10.82 34.95
N ALA A 345 5.42 10.33 34.19
CA ALA A 345 5.66 9.66 32.93
C ALA A 345 6.20 10.65 31.91
N ILE A 346 5.58 11.84 31.77
CA ILE A 346 6.03 12.92 30.91
C ILE A 346 7.49 13.30 31.24
N ALA A 347 7.81 13.59 32.50
CA ALA A 347 9.16 13.96 32.92
C ALA A 347 10.22 12.88 32.67
N TYR A 348 9.80 11.61 32.56
CA TYR A 348 10.68 10.52 32.14
C TYR A 348 10.87 10.51 30.59
N LEU A 349 9.81 10.71 29.84
CA LEU A 349 9.82 10.67 28.38
C LEU A 349 10.55 11.87 27.77
N GLU A 350 10.44 13.05 28.34
CA GLU A 350 11.14 14.29 27.94
C GLU A 350 12.68 14.15 27.92
N LYS A 351 13.22 13.21 28.68
CA LYS A 351 14.67 12.92 28.67
C LYS A 351 15.13 12.20 27.41
N ASN A 352 14.21 11.67 26.61
CA ASN A 352 14.54 10.93 25.41
C ASN A 352 14.60 11.88 24.20
N PRO A 353 15.77 12.09 23.57
CA PRO A 353 15.94 13.03 22.47
C PRO A 353 15.23 12.60 21.17
N TYR A 354 14.69 11.39 21.12
CA TYR A 354 13.94 10.90 19.95
C TYR A 354 12.42 11.17 20.05
N ILE A 355 11.96 11.77 21.14
CA ILE A 355 10.56 12.15 21.32
C ILE A 355 10.44 13.66 21.06
N GLU A 356 9.72 14.03 20.04
CA GLU A 356 9.51 15.42 19.66
C GLU A 356 8.31 16.03 20.39
N TYR A 357 7.21 15.27 20.47
CA TYR A 357 5.98 15.71 21.12
C TYR A 357 5.46 14.67 22.10
N ILE A 358 4.98 15.15 23.24
CA ILE A 358 4.27 14.35 24.23
C ILE A 358 2.89 14.95 24.44
N GLN A 359 1.87 14.31 23.90
CA GLN A 359 0.49 14.68 24.12
C GLN A 359 -0.11 13.77 25.20
N ASN A 360 -0.76 14.35 26.18
CA ASN A 360 -1.48 13.61 27.22
C ASN A 360 -2.94 14.01 27.32
N VAL A 361 -3.79 13.03 27.65
CA VAL A 361 -5.18 13.23 28.07
C VAL A 361 -5.39 12.41 29.32
N THR A 362 -5.59 13.13 30.44
CA THR A 362 -5.76 12.54 31.77
C THR A 362 -7.23 12.52 32.15
N GLY A 363 -7.70 11.46 32.80
CA GLY A 363 -9.09 11.29 33.22
C GLY A 363 -10.02 10.70 32.13
N SER A 364 -9.47 10.31 30.99
CA SER A 364 -10.20 9.61 29.93
C SER A 364 -9.53 8.27 29.63
N SER A 365 -10.30 7.19 29.51
CA SER A 365 -9.80 5.90 29.07
C SER A 365 -10.46 5.52 27.74
N PRO A 366 -9.69 5.13 26.72
CA PRO A 366 -10.24 4.62 25.47
C PRO A 366 -11.03 3.32 25.63
N ARG A 367 -10.79 2.58 26.72
CA ARG A 367 -11.50 1.33 27.03
C ARG A 367 -12.87 1.56 27.64
N VAL A 368 -13.02 2.62 28.42
CA VAL A 368 -14.32 3.05 28.96
C VAL A 368 -14.97 3.94 27.90
N GLY A 369 -15.42 3.30 26.87
CA GLY A 369 -15.91 3.91 25.66
C GLY A 369 -16.69 5.19 25.86
N SER A 370 -16.70 6.00 24.86
CA SER A 370 -17.59 7.07 24.48
C SER A 370 -19.11 6.83 24.72
N ASN A 371 -19.49 6.01 25.68
CA ASN A 371 -20.85 5.67 26.10
C ASN A 371 -21.01 5.86 27.59
N GLN A 372 -20.87 7.09 28.06
CA GLN A 372 -21.57 7.59 29.25
C GLN A 372 -22.12 8.96 28.96
#